data_e3cee2588c213a255af23d73a32fae37
#
_entry.id   e3cee2588c213a255af23d73a32fae37
#
_cell.length_a   1.000
_cell.length_b   1.000
_cell.length_c   1.000
_cell.angle_alpha   90.00
_cell.angle_beta   90.00
_cell.angle_gamma   90.00
#
_symmetry.space_group_name_H-M   'P 1'
#
loop_
_entity.id
_entity.type
_entity.pdbx_description
1 polymer ?
#
loop_
_entity_poly.entity_id
_entity_poly.type
_entity_poly.pdbx_seq_one_letter_code
_entity_poly.pdbx_strand_id
1 'polypeptide(L)'
;IAYCAKVTGLQSYGIEIDENLVSLEKKIVLNTKIDFKPIMADATQFDYTSIELSQPIFFISGLPEVGEMLANNVISRIMSIPDLKVSPIFVFTGSHVMRKDSRDKSKWGWGQVIDHFKLDVVKTVTLPTYWTLDQPIDTPFIFTRSMI
;
A
#
# COMPACT_ATOMS: atom_id res chain seq x y z
N ILE A 1 8.61 -4.70 -1.57
CA ILE A 1 7.52 -5.30 -2.38
C ILE A 1 8.10 -6.28 -3.39
N ALA A 2 9.01 -5.86 -4.30
CA ALA A 2 9.63 -6.75 -5.30
C ALA A 2 10.27 -8.03 -4.69
N TYR A 3 10.92 -7.89 -3.55
CA TYR A 3 11.48 -9.03 -2.83
C TYR A 3 10.39 -10.00 -2.32
N CYS A 4 9.28 -9.45 -1.81
CA CYS A 4 8.15 -10.27 -1.37
C CYS A 4 7.54 -11.07 -2.53
N ALA A 5 7.43 -10.48 -3.72
CA ALA A 5 6.97 -11.18 -4.92
C ALA A 5 7.86 -12.38 -5.25
N LYS A 6 9.18 -12.20 -5.18
CA LYS A 6 10.14 -13.29 -5.42
C LYS A 6 9.99 -14.44 -4.43
N VAL A 7 9.86 -14.10 -3.14
CA VAL A 7 9.82 -15.10 -2.06
C VAL A 7 8.50 -15.86 -2.02
N THR A 8 7.39 -15.17 -2.33
CA THR A 8 6.04 -15.75 -2.24
C THR A 8 5.52 -16.32 -3.55
N GLY A 9 6.19 -16.06 -4.67
CA GLY A 9 5.72 -16.41 -6.01
C GLY A 9 4.47 -15.64 -6.45
N LEU A 10 4.14 -14.56 -5.73
CA LEU A 10 2.99 -13.71 -6.07
C LEU A 10 3.38 -12.71 -7.16
N GLN A 11 2.44 -12.44 -8.06
CA GLN A 11 2.57 -11.36 -9.02
C GLN A 11 2.50 -10.01 -8.29
N SER A 12 3.43 -9.12 -8.56
CA SER A 12 3.50 -7.80 -7.92
C SER A 12 3.58 -6.69 -8.94
N TYR A 13 2.92 -5.59 -8.62
CA TYR A 13 2.92 -4.36 -9.39
C TYR A 13 3.37 -3.20 -8.51
N GLY A 14 4.16 -2.29 -9.06
CA GLY A 14 4.46 -0.99 -8.47
C GLY A 14 3.96 0.10 -9.40
N ILE A 15 3.17 1.03 -8.86
CA ILE A 15 2.69 2.20 -9.60
C ILE A 15 3.46 3.39 -9.07
N GLU A 16 4.23 4.02 -9.95
CA GLU A 16 5.12 5.13 -9.62
C GLU A 16 4.98 6.22 -10.68
N ILE A 17 4.91 7.48 -10.23
CA ILE A 17 4.78 8.64 -11.11
C ILE A 17 6.14 9.20 -11.54
N ASP A 18 7.18 8.96 -10.76
CA ASP A 18 8.54 9.45 -11.06
C ASP A 18 9.23 8.52 -12.07
N GLU A 19 9.50 9.05 -13.26
CA GLU A 19 10.17 8.33 -14.36
C GLU A 19 11.55 7.80 -13.96
N ASN A 20 12.30 8.53 -13.13
CA ASN A 20 13.63 8.10 -12.71
C ASN A 20 13.53 6.88 -11.78
N LEU A 21 12.56 6.88 -10.87
CA LEU A 21 12.31 5.75 -9.98
C LEU A 21 11.83 4.53 -10.78
N VAL A 22 10.90 4.69 -11.71
CA VAL A 22 10.48 3.61 -12.61
C VAL A 22 11.65 3.04 -13.41
N SER A 23 12.53 3.90 -13.91
CA SER A 23 13.72 3.49 -14.65
C SER A 23 14.69 2.70 -13.77
N LEU A 24 14.86 3.11 -12.52
CA LEU A 24 15.67 2.38 -11.53
C LEU A 24 15.05 1.02 -11.19
N GLU A 25 13.76 0.97 -10.95
CA GLU A 25 13.03 -0.28 -10.68
C GLU A 25 13.17 -1.28 -11.82
N LYS A 26 13.02 -0.84 -13.08
CA LYS A 26 13.24 -1.69 -14.26
C LYS A 26 14.65 -2.28 -14.31
N LYS A 27 15.67 -1.49 -13.97
CA LYS A 27 17.06 -1.98 -13.88
C LYS A 27 17.22 -3.03 -12.78
N ILE A 28 16.60 -2.82 -11.62
CA ILE A 28 16.62 -3.78 -10.51
C ILE A 28 15.96 -5.09 -10.94
N VAL A 29 14.80 -5.03 -11.56
CA VAL A 29 14.06 -6.20 -12.07
C VAL A 29 14.92 -7.00 -13.04
N LEU A 30 15.55 -6.33 -14.02
CA LEU A 30 16.42 -6.99 -15.00
C LEU A 30 17.62 -7.68 -14.33
N ASN A 31 18.25 -7.03 -13.36
CA ASN A 31 19.45 -7.55 -12.71
C ASN A 31 19.13 -8.68 -11.71
N THR A 32 17.98 -8.66 -11.08
CA THR A 32 17.59 -9.60 -10.02
C THR A 32 16.71 -10.74 -10.50
N LYS A 33 16.16 -10.63 -11.71
CA LYS A 33 15.16 -11.57 -12.29
C LYS A 33 13.96 -11.78 -11.37
N ILE A 34 13.54 -10.73 -10.67
CA ILE A 34 12.36 -10.73 -9.82
C ILE A 34 11.12 -10.53 -10.70
N ASP A 35 10.06 -11.29 -10.43
CA ASP A 35 8.76 -11.07 -11.10
C ASP A 35 8.04 -9.89 -10.44
N PHE A 36 8.36 -8.70 -10.90
CA PHE A 36 7.78 -7.43 -10.48
C PHE A 36 7.55 -6.55 -11.70
N LYS A 37 6.39 -5.90 -11.76
CA LYS A 37 6.00 -5.05 -12.89
C LYS A 37 5.90 -3.59 -12.47
N PRO A 38 6.96 -2.79 -12.67
CA PRO A 38 6.88 -1.35 -12.46
C PRO A 38 6.05 -0.70 -13.57
N ILE A 39 5.06 0.09 -13.16
CA ILE A 39 4.14 0.81 -14.04
C ILE A 39 4.34 2.30 -13.81
N MET A 40 4.66 3.04 -14.87
CA MET A 40 4.71 4.49 -14.80
C MET A 40 3.30 5.06 -14.94
N ALA A 41 2.73 5.51 -13.83
CA ALA A 41 1.39 6.12 -13.80
C ALA A 41 1.14 6.89 -12.50
N ASP A 42 0.19 7.81 -12.54
CA ASP A 42 -0.42 8.38 -11.34
C ASP A 42 -1.40 7.37 -10.73
N ALA A 43 -1.10 6.90 -9.53
CA ALA A 43 -1.93 5.91 -8.82
C ALA A 43 -3.37 6.39 -8.59
N THR A 44 -3.61 7.70 -8.51
CA THR A 44 -4.96 8.27 -8.34
C THR A 44 -5.79 8.24 -9.62
N GLN A 45 -5.14 8.08 -10.78
CA GLN A 45 -5.77 8.07 -12.10
C GLN A 45 -5.65 6.71 -12.80
N PHE A 46 -4.85 5.80 -12.26
CA PHE A 46 -4.58 4.52 -12.86
C PHE A 46 -5.86 3.68 -13.03
N ASP A 47 -5.95 2.99 -14.15
CA ASP A 47 -7.02 2.01 -14.39
C ASP A 47 -6.62 0.66 -13.81
N TYR A 48 -7.07 0.40 -12.58
CA TYR A 48 -6.79 -0.86 -11.88
C TYR A 48 -7.45 -2.08 -12.53
N THR A 49 -8.39 -1.90 -13.45
CA THR A 49 -9.00 -3.02 -14.21
C THR A 49 -8.06 -3.55 -15.29
N SER A 50 -7.03 -2.78 -15.66
CA SER A 50 -6.01 -3.16 -16.64
C SER A 50 -5.02 -4.20 -16.15
N ILE A 51 -5.03 -4.50 -14.84
CA ILE A 51 -4.17 -5.52 -14.22
C ILE A 51 -5.02 -6.63 -13.59
N GLU A 52 -4.43 -7.82 -13.46
CA GLU A 52 -5.14 -8.93 -12.84
C GLU A 52 -5.29 -8.72 -11.33
N LEU A 53 -6.54 -8.69 -10.85
CA LEU A 53 -6.91 -8.49 -9.46
C LEU A 53 -7.70 -9.68 -8.90
N SER A 54 -7.12 -10.88 -8.93
CA SER A 54 -7.80 -12.10 -8.44
C SER A 54 -7.98 -12.10 -6.92
N GLN A 55 -6.96 -11.69 -6.18
CA GLN A 55 -6.98 -11.48 -4.71
C GLN A 55 -6.08 -10.29 -4.35
N PRO A 56 -6.52 -9.06 -4.62
CA PRO A 56 -5.65 -7.90 -4.52
C PRO A 56 -5.31 -7.54 -3.08
N ILE A 57 -4.01 -7.34 -2.84
CA ILE A 57 -3.48 -6.78 -1.60
C ILE A 57 -2.80 -5.45 -1.95
N PHE A 58 -3.30 -4.36 -1.40
CA PHE A 58 -2.74 -3.03 -1.57
C PHE A 58 -1.93 -2.64 -0.34
N PHE A 59 -0.66 -2.39 -0.54
CA PHE A 59 0.24 -2.02 0.54
C PHE A 59 0.39 -0.50 0.61
N ILE A 60 0.00 0.08 1.74
CA ILE A 60 0.01 1.51 2.02
C ILE A 60 1.00 1.77 3.15
N SER A 61 2.10 2.42 2.81
CA SER A 61 3.14 2.73 3.80
C SER A 61 3.50 4.22 3.78
N GLY A 62 4.15 4.67 4.85
CA GLY A 62 4.67 6.01 4.96
C GLY A 62 4.04 6.80 6.09
N LEU A 63 4.12 8.12 5.97
CA LEU A 63 3.61 9.06 6.94
C LEU A 63 2.20 9.50 6.55
N PRO A 64 1.18 9.22 7.37
CA PRO A 64 -0.20 9.61 7.09
C PRO A 64 -0.36 11.12 6.87
N GLU A 65 0.44 11.93 7.57
CA GLU A 65 0.43 13.39 7.47
C GLU A 65 0.68 13.92 6.05
N VAL A 66 1.35 13.12 5.21
CA VAL A 66 1.69 13.48 3.83
C VAL A 66 0.90 12.62 2.84
N GLY A 67 0.65 11.36 3.19
CA GLY A 67 0.08 10.35 2.28
C GLY A 67 -1.43 10.13 2.41
N GLU A 68 -2.11 10.72 3.40
CA GLU A 68 -3.54 10.48 3.64
C GLU A 68 -4.40 10.78 2.40
N MET A 69 -4.19 11.94 1.78
CA MET A 69 -4.98 12.35 0.62
C MET A 69 -4.75 11.41 -0.57
N LEU A 70 -3.50 10.98 -0.78
CA LEU A 70 -3.17 10.02 -1.82
C LEU A 70 -3.84 8.67 -1.53
N ALA A 71 -3.75 8.17 -0.30
CA ALA A 71 -4.38 6.92 0.11
C ALA A 71 -5.90 6.97 -0.06
N ASN A 72 -6.55 8.06 0.35
CA ASN A 72 -7.98 8.25 0.18
C ASN A 72 -8.41 8.18 -1.29
N ASN A 73 -7.68 8.87 -2.17
CA ASN A 73 -7.99 8.87 -3.60
C ASN A 73 -7.80 7.48 -4.22
N VAL A 74 -6.71 6.79 -3.89
CA VAL A 74 -6.43 5.44 -4.40
C VAL A 74 -7.46 4.43 -3.91
N ILE A 75 -7.76 4.42 -2.61
CA ILE A 75 -8.77 3.51 -2.04
C ILE A 75 -10.15 3.76 -2.64
N SER A 76 -10.57 5.03 -2.75
CA SER A 76 -11.84 5.39 -3.39
C SER A 76 -11.94 4.83 -4.81
N ARG A 77 -10.86 4.96 -5.58
CA ARG A 77 -10.82 4.47 -6.95
C ARG A 77 -10.90 2.95 -7.03
N ILE A 78 -10.16 2.25 -6.19
CA ILE A 78 -10.21 0.78 -6.13
C ILE A 78 -11.59 0.29 -5.72
N MET A 79 -12.19 0.90 -4.70
CA MET A 79 -13.52 0.52 -4.21
C MET A 79 -14.65 0.88 -5.17
N SER A 80 -14.42 1.76 -6.15
CA SER A 80 -15.40 2.11 -7.19
C SER A 80 -15.42 1.13 -8.38
N ILE A 81 -14.57 0.10 -8.39
CA ILE A 81 -14.53 -0.90 -9.47
C ILE A 81 -15.76 -1.82 -9.35
N PRO A 82 -16.69 -1.83 -10.32
CA PRO A 82 -17.99 -2.49 -10.16
C PRO A 82 -17.92 -4.01 -10.07
N ASP A 83 -16.90 -4.60 -10.69
CA ASP A 83 -16.79 -6.06 -10.85
C ASP A 83 -15.63 -6.65 -10.02
N LEU A 84 -15.27 -6.00 -8.92
CA LEU A 84 -14.25 -6.54 -8.02
C LEU A 84 -14.82 -7.78 -7.32
N LYS A 85 -14.50 -8.95 -7.85
CA LYS A 85 -15.04 -10.26 -7.39
C LYS A 85 -14.67 -10.64 -5.97
N VAL A 86 -13.64 -10.00 -5.42
CA VAL A 86 -13.12 -10.28 -4.07
C VAL A 86 -12.82 -8.96 -3.38
N SER A 87 -13.25 -8.83 -2.13
CA SER A 87 -12.93 -7.65 -1.31
C SER A 87 -11.43 -7.42 -1.24
N PRO A 88 -10.94 -6.23 -1.62
CA PRO A 88 -9.52 -5.92 -1.55
C PRO A 88 -9.06 -5.89 -0.09
N ILE A 89 -7.82 -6.33 0.11
CA ILE A 89 -7.13 -6.19 1.40
C ILE A 89 -6.23 -4.95 1.29
N PHE A 90 -6.37 -4.03 2.26
CA PHE A 90 -5.45 -2.92 2.41
C PHE A 90 -4.57 -3.17 3.62
N VAL A 91 -3.25 -3.08 3.44
CA VAL A 91 -2.27 -3.24 4.51
C VAL A 91 -1.66 -1.88 4.80
N PHE A 92 -1.95 -1.35 5.97
CA PHE A 92 -1.40 -0.07 6.43
C PHE A 92 -0.20 -0.31 7.34
N THR A 93 0.87 0.45 7.11
CA THR A 93 2.07 0.41 7.95
C THR A 93 2.73 1.78 8.05
N GLY A 94 3.55 1.96 9.07
CA GLY A 94 4.27 3.18 9.35
C GLY A 94 4.11 3.63 10.80
N SER A 95 4.71 4.75 11.14
CA SER A 95 4.51 5.36 12.46
C SER A 95 3.06 5.82 12.62
N HIS A 96 2.55 5.73 13.83
CA HIS A 96 1.23 6.29 14.20
C HIS A 96 0.01 5.71 13.48
N VAL A 97 0.09 4.48 12.99
CA VAL A 97 -0.97 3.82 12.18
C VAL A 97 -2.39 3.92 12.75
N MET A 98 -2.58 3.93 14.05
CA MET A 98 -3.92 3.97 14.68
C MET A 98 -4.35 5.33 15.20
N ARG A 99 -3.55 6.38 15.02
CA ARG A 99 -3.96 7.73 15.42
C ARG A 99 -5.09 8.25 14.55
N LYS A 100 -6.03 8.98 15.17
CA LYS A 100 -7.27 9.48 14.56
C LYS A 100 -7.53 10.97 14.77
N ASP A 101 -6.63 11.70 15.41
CA ASP A 101 -6.86 13.12 15.70
C ASP A 101 -6.65 13.98 14.46
N SER A 102 -7.76 14.45 13.88
CA SER A 102 -7.76 15.26 12.66
C SER A 102 -7.40 16.73 12.87
N ARG A 103 -7.35 17.20 14.11
CA ARG A 103 -7.09 18.61 14.43
C ARG A 103 -5.61 18.96 14.48
N ASP A 104 -4.77 17.96 14.71
CA ASP A 104 -3.32 18.12 14.82
C ASP A 104 -2.64 17.11 13.87
N LYS A 105 -2.04 17.62 12.80
CA LYS A 105 -1.35 16.80 11.81
C LYS A 105 -0.27 15.89 12.40
N SER A 106 0.40 16.32 13.47
CA SER A 106 1.42 15.50 14.15
C SER A 106 0.84 14.23 14.80
N LYS A 107 -0.48 14.21 14.97
CA LYS A 107 -1.21 13.08 15.56
C LYS A 107 -2.00 12.28 14.54
N TRP A 108 -1.88 12.58 13.27
CA TRP A 108 -2.55 11.81 12.23
C TRP A 108 -2.01 10.39 12.15
N GLY A 109 -2.87 9.50 11.73
CA GLY A 109 -2.54 8.11 11.50
C GLY A 109 -3.50 7.49 10.50
N TRP A 110 -3.20 6.30 10.05
CA TRP A 110 -4.05 5.56 9.11
C TRP A 110 -5.43 5.22 9.69
N GLY A 111 -5.61 5.31 11.01
CA GLY A 111 -6.90 5.10 11.65
C GLY A 111 -8.02 5.97 11.10
N GLN A 112 -7.74 7.20 10.65
CA GLN A 112 -8.74 8.06 9.99
C GLN A 112 -9.18 7.49 8.64
N VAL A 113 -8.24 7.02 7.84
CA VAL A 113 -8.51 6.39 6.53
C VAL A 113 -9.33 5.11 6.72
N ILE A 114 -8.93 4.27 7.68
CA ILE A 114 -9.64 3.02 8.02
C ILE A 114 -11.09 3.32 8.42
N ASP A 115 -11.31 4.32 9.28
CA ASP A 115 -12.66 4.71 9.71
C ASP A 115 -13.47 5.34 8.58
N HIS A 116 -12.85 6.21 7.75
CA HIS A 116 -13.52 6.88 6.64
C HIS A 116 -14.11 5.88 5.65
N PHE A 117 -13.35 4.84 5.30
CA PHE A 117 -13.79 3.79 4.38
C PHE A 117 -14.51 2.63 5.08
N LYS A 118 -14.72 2.71 6.39
CA LYS A 118 -15.34 1.63 7.19
C LYS A 118 -14.68 0.28 6.94
N LEU A 119 -13.33 0.28 6.90
CA LEU A 119 -12.58 -0.94 6.70
C LEU A 119 -12.58 -1.77 7.98
N ASP A 120 -12.86 -3.06 7.85
CA ASP A 120 -12.76 -4.00 8.96
C ASP A 120 -11.31 -4.42 9.21
N VAL A 121 -10.82 -4.26 10.44
CA VAL A 121 -9.47 -4.68 10.82
C VAL A 121 -9.47 -6.19 11.07
N VAL A 122 -8.94 -6.93 10.11
CA VAL A 122 -8.90 -8.40 10.16
C VAL A 122 -7.76 -8.90 11.05
N LYS A 123 -6.59 -8.24 11.00
CA LYS A 123 -5.40 -8.67 11.72
C LYS A 123 -4.42 -7.51 11.90
N THR A 124 -3.72 -7.51 13.01
CA THR A 124 -2.53 -6.66 13.22
C THR A 124 -1.34 -7.55 13.54
N VAL A 125 -0.22 -7.30 12.88
CA VAL A 125 1.07 -7.97 13.13
C VAL A 125 2.13 -6.91 13.36
N THR A 126 2.91 -7.04 14.42
CA THR A 126 4.07 -6.16 14.66
C THR A 126 5.34 -6.92 14.31
N LEU A 127 6.16 -6.32 13.45
CA LEU A 127 7.41 -6.90 13.00
C LEU A 127 8.56 -5.90 13.18
N PRO A 128 9.75 -6.35 13.53
CA PRO A 128 10.94 -5.51 13.51
C PRO A 128 11.24 -5.11 12.07
N THR A 129 11.29 -3.82 11.79
CA THR A 129 11.63 -3.27 10.48
C THR A 129 12.80 -2.30 10.58
N TYR A 130 13.66 -2.33 9.58
CA TYR A 130 14.81 -1.45 9.48
C TYR A 130 14.48 -0.30 8.54
N TRP A 131 14.13 0.86 9.09
CA TRP A 131 13.96 2.11 8.34
C TRP A 131 15.29 2.81 8.10
N THR A 132 16.26 2.52 8.96
CA THR A 132 17.67 2.93 8.85
C THR A 132 18.54 1.69 9.05
N LEU A 133 19.85 1.83 8.86
CA LEU A 133 20.80 0.72 9.02
C LEU A 133 21.12 0.37 10.50
N ASP A 134 20.62 1.16 11.46
CA ASP A 134 21.08 1.05 12.85
C ASP A 134 20.31 0.00 13.65
N GLN A 135 19.05 0.30 14.00
CA GLN A 135 18.25 -0.53 14.90
C GLN A 135 16.89 -0.82 14.30
N PRO A 136 16.37 -2.03 14.47
CA PRO A 136 15.00 -2.32 14.06
C PRO A 136 14.02 -1.57 14.95
N ILE A 137 12.93 -1.11 14.34
CA ILE A 137 11.80 -0.49 15.02
C ILE A 137 10.62 -1.43 14.88
N ASP A 138 9.94 -1.71 15.97
CA ASP A 138 8.70 -2.47 15.96
C ASP A 138 7.63 -1.71 15.18
N THR A 139 7.30 -2.23 14.01
CA THR A 139 6.38 -1.61 13.08
C THR A 139 5.11 -2.43 12.97
N PRO A 140 3.95 -1.85 13.26
CA PRO A 140 2.67 -2.52 13.07
C PRO A 140 2.28 -2.56 11.59
N PHE A 141 1.74 -3.70 11.18
CA PHE A 141 1.10 -3.94 9.88
C PHE A 141 -0.36 -4.27 10.15
N ILE A 142 -1.26 -3.39 9.71
CA ILE A 142 -2.70 -3.53 9.92
C ILE A 142 -3.34 -4.01 8.62
N PHE A 143 -3.85 -5.23 8.64
CA PHE A 143 -4.58 -5.83 7.54
C PHE A 143 -6.05 -5.48 7.68
N THR A 144 -6.60 -4.86 6.66
CA THR A 144 -8.01 -4.48 6.64
C THR A 144 -8.69 -5.03 5.41
N ARG A 145 -10.01 -5.17 5.48
CA ARG A 145 -10.87 -5.59 4.37
C ARG A 145 -12.03 -4.63 4.24
N SER A 146 -12.43 -4.34 3.01
CA SER A 146 -13.68 -3.66 2.76
C SER A 146 -14.85 -4.56 3.16
N MET A 147 -15.81 -4.00 3.88
CA MET A 147 -17.12 -4.62 4.06
C MET A 147 -17.97 -4.24 2.84
N ILE A 148 -17.97 -5.10 1.83
CA ILE A 148 -18.82 -4.96 0.65
C ILE A 148 -20.20 -5.50 1.00
#